data_dc352db45a0a232721fb800f38154074
#
_entry.id   dc352db45a0a232721fb800f38154074
#
_cell.length_a   1.000
_cell.length_b   1.000
_cell.length_c   1.000
_cell.angle_alpha   90.00
_cell.angle_beta   90.00
_cell.angle_gamma   90.00
#
_symmetry.space_group_name_H-M   'P 1'
#
loop_
_entity.id
_entity.type
_entity.pdbx_description
1 polymer ?
#
loop_
_entity_poly.entity_id
_entity_poly.type
_entity_poly.pdbx_seq_one_letter_code
_entity_poly.pdbx_strand_id
1 'polypeptide(L)'
;MGFILYLQIANIAVHFLLKFGKQKVTAIIHRFTYRATSNPKNIVIIGGSFSGMQLARLLSTSIPTGYKVTLVEQNTHMHYCFAFPRFSVLSGHDYKAFIPYEGLLIRAPKGAISIVNEKAINIHEDHMELTSDEKISYEYLVIATGVSQPAPARLSATDKIGGESELRSYQKDIHASSRIAVVGGGAVGVELATDIKSFLPDRLLVRFGPQLHEAAYKRLQDLGVKVYFNERPSLPDSKPFMPSETEILFKNGQVETFDLVISCIGQSPNSSPLRTLLPHAITEDGFIRVESTLQVKAENEDCRNIFAIGDVAATDGPKMAFAGMAQAEVACSNILTLIRGKQNTLQRYIPNFIEGKTKLTLGKDRGVFFMENEKDYILKVLNYDSPDIDAKKVWKFFGVDMKGWKN
;
A
#
# COMPACT_ATOMS: atom_id res chain seq x y z
N MET A 1 -3.79 16.37 27.66
CA MET A 1 -3.07 15.74 26.54
C MET A 1 -2.07 14.74 27.09
N GLY A 2 -2.31 13.48 26.85
CA GLY A 2 -1.88 12.43 27.74
C GLY A 2 -0.41 12.08 27.77
N PHE A 3 0.22 12.42 28.88
CA PHE A 3 1.54 11.87 29.27
C PHE A 3 1.63 10.36 29.07
N ILE A 4 0.53 9.63 29.31
CA ILE A 4 0.39 8.18 29.09
C ILE A 4 0.59 7.82 27.62
N LEU A 5 0.00 8.56 26.66
CA LEU A 5 0.17 8.32 25.23
C LEU A 5 1.63 8.47 24.79
N TYR A 6 2.33 9.51 25.30
CA TYR A 6 3.75 9.69 25.00
C TYR A 6 4.62 8.57 25.59
N LEU A 7 4.31 8.07 26.78
CA LEU A 7 5.00 6.91 27.37
C LEU A 7 4.78 5.64 26.54
N GLN A 8 3.56 5.40 26.08
CA GLN A 8 3.27 4.26 25.20
C GLN A 8 4.05 4.36 23.89
N ILE A 9 4.09 5.54 23.27
CA ILE A 9 4.86 5.76 22.04
C ILE A 9 6.35 5.54 22.29
N ALA A 10 6.91 6.06 23.38
CA ALA A 10 8.32 5.90 23.74
C ALA A 10 8.66 4.42 23.94
N ASN A 11 7.82 3.66 24.65
CA ASN A 11 8.01 2.23 24.86
C ASN A 11 8.02 1.46 23.53
N ILE A 12 7.06 1.75 22.66
CA ILE A 12 6.98 1.12 21.32
C ILE A 12 8.20 1.50 20.48
N ALA A 13 8.66 2.76 20.54
CA ALA A 13 9.84 3.20 19.81
C ALA A 13 11.11 2.46 20.27
N VAL A 14 11.29 2.24 21.57
CA VAL A 14 12.42 1.46 22.12
C VAL A 14 12.37 0.03 21.60
N HIS A 15 11.21 -0.64 21.69
CA HIS A 15 11.05 -2.00 21.17
C HIS A 15 11.33 -2.08 19.66
N PHE A 16 10.87 -1.09 18.88
CA PHE A 16 11.15 -1.00 17.46
C PHE A 16 12.65 -0.86 17.17
N LEU A 17 13.36 -0.01 17.92
CA LEU A 17 14.80 0.18 17.76
C LEU A 17 15.59 -1.09 18.08
N LEU A 18 15.25 -1.77 19.18
CA LEU A 18 15.87 -3.04 19.56
C LEU A 18 15.63 -4.15 18.51
N LYS A 19 14.39 -4.25 18.02
CA LYS A 19 14.02 -5.20 16.96
C LYS A 19 14.75 -4.90 15.66
N PHE A 20 14.83 -3.63 15.26
CA PHE A 20 15.57 -3.20 14.07
C PHE A 20 17.07 -3.48 14.18
N GLY A 21 17.66 -3.24 15.36
CA GLY A 21 19.05 -3.61 15.66
C GLY A 21 19.29 -5.12 15.50
N LYS A 22 18.41 -5.94 16.09
CA LYS A 22 18.46 -7.40 15.96
C LYS A 22 18.35 -7.84 14.49
N GLN A 23 17.42 -7.28 13.73
CA GLN A 23 17.25 -7.59 12.29
C GLN A 23 18.53 -7.27 11.50
N LYS A 24 19.18 -6.13 11.76
CA LYS A 24 20.45 -5.77 11.11
C LYS A 24 21.57 -6.77 11.41
N VAL A 25 21.73 -7.14 12.68
CA VAL A 25 22.73 -8.14 13.10
C VAL A 25 22.45 -9.48 12.43
N THR A 26 21.19 -9.93 12.46
CA THR A 26 20.78 -11.18 11.78
C THR A 26 21.12 -11.13 10.28
N ALA A 27 20.80 -10.04 9.59
CA ALA A 27 21.10 -9.89 8.17
C ALA A 27 22.60 -9.94 7.86
N ILE A 28 23.45 -9.35 8.73
CA ILE A 28 24.89 -9.41 8.58
C ILE A 28 25.39 -10.84 8.73
N ILE A 29 24.98 -11.54 9.80
CA ILE A 29 25.36 -12.94 10.04
C ILE A 29 24.87 -13.82 8.87
N HIS A 30 23.63 -13.63 8.44
CA HIS A 30 23.02 -14.38 7.36
C HIS A 30 23.80 -14.26 6.04
N ARG A 31 24.35 -13.10 5.76
CA ARG A 31 25.17 -12.85 4.57
C ARG A 31 26.40 -13.76 4.47
N PHE A 32 26.94 -14.19 5.62
CA PHE A 32 28.10 -15.08 5.70
C PHE A 32 27.72 -16.55 5.87
N THR A 33 26.55 -16.86 6.36
CA THR A 33 26.12 -18.22 6.70
C THR A 33 25.23 -18.87 5.65
N TYR A 34 24.43 -18.08 4.91
CA TYR A 34 23.56 -18.61 3.86
C TYR A 34 24.37 -19.14 2.67
N ARG A 35 23.93 -20.28 2.14
CA ARG A 35 24.45 -20.88 0.91
C ARG A 35 23.29 -21.26 0.00
N ALA A 36 23.33 -20.81 -1.25
CA ALA A 36 22.38 -21.24 -2.27
C ALA A 36 22.56 -22.72 -2.56
N THR A 37 21.45 -23.45 -2.70
CA THR A 37 21.41 -24.87 -3.06
C THR A 37 20.85 -25.02 -4.47
N SER A 38 21.07 -26.17 -5.11
CA SER A 38 20.58 -26.45 -6.47
C SER A 38 19.07 -26.61 -6.55
N ASN A 39 18.42 -27.09 -5.48
CA ASN A 39 16.98 -27.29 -5.42
C ASN A 39 16.42 -26.75 -4.08
N PRO A 40 16.32 -25.42 -3.93
CA PRO A 40 15.80 -24.83 -2.71
C PRO A 40 14.27 -24.92 -2.67
N LYS A 41 13.70 -25.11 -1.48
CA LYS A 41 12.27 -24.93 -1.24
C LYS A 41 11.88 -23.45 -1.39
N ASN A 42 10.82 -23.18 -2.13
CA ASN A 42 10.37 -21.82 -2.38
C ASN A 42 9.46 -21.28 -1.26
N ILE A 43 9.72 -20.06 -0.83
CA ILE A 43 8.75 -19.22 -0.13
C ILE A 43 8.29 -18.17 -1.14
N VAL A 44 7.08 -18.34 -1.65
CA VAL A 44 6.54 -17.44 -2.68
C VAL A 44 5.75 -16.31 -2.02
N ILE A 45 5.98 -15.08 -2.47
CA ILE A 45 5.25 -13.88 -2.05
C ILE A 45 4.59 -13.30 -3.30
N ILE A 46 3.25 -13.17 -3.30
CA ILE A 46 2.50 -12.53 -4.38
C ILE A 46 2.20 -11.09 -3.99
N GLY A 47 2.73 -10.13 -4.74
CA GLY A 47 2.56 -8.70 -4.51
C GLY A 47 3.78 -8.03 -3.89
N GLY A 48 4.34 -7.05 -4.59
CA GLY A 48 5.59 -6.35 -4.28
C GLY A 48 5.39 -4.90 -3.81
N SER A 49 4.27 -4.58 -3.15
CA SER A 49 4.09 -3.29 -2.50
C SER A 49 4.59 -3.32 -1.05
N PHE A 50 4.16 -2.40 -0.18
CA PHE A 50 4.68 -2.22 1.18
C PHE A 50 4.79 -3.51 2.00
N SER A 51 3.72 -4.29 2.09
CA SER A 51 3.67 -5.53 2.88
C SER A 51 4.58 -6.61 2.29
N GLY A 52 4.44 -6.88 0.99
CA GLY A 52 5.24 -7.91 0.31
C GLY A 52 6.72 -7.57 0.22
N MET A 53 7.07 -6.31 -0.09
CA MET A 53 8.46 -5.83 -0.07
C MET A 53 9.09 -5.96 1.32
N GLN A 54 8.35 -5.60 2.38
CA GLN A 54 8.83 -5.75 3.76
C GLN A 54 9.07 -7.21 4.10
N LEU A 55 8.13 -8.09 3.74
CA LEU A 55 8.28 -9.53 3.97
C LEU A 55 9.44 -10.13 3.18
N ALA A 56 9.55 -9.79 1.89
CA ALA A 56 10.64 -10.23 1.03
C ALA A 56 12.00 -9.81 1.59
N ARG A 57 12.13 -8.56 2.07
CA ARG A 57 13.33 -8.04 2.73
C ARG A 57 13.67 -8.82 4.00
N LEU A 58 12.68 -9.11 4.84
CA LEU A 58 12.89 -9.82 6.11
C LEU A 58 13.30 -11.28 5.86
N LEU A 59 12.55 -12.00 5.04
CA LEU A 59 12.82 -13.40 4.73
C LEU A 59 14.16 -13.56 4.01
N SER A 60 14.42 -12.80 2.93
CA SER A 60 15.66 -12.92 2.17
C SER A 60 16.93 -12.70 2.98
N THR A 61 16.81 -12.07 4.15
CA THR A 61 17.93 -11.83 5.09
C THR A 61 17.90 -12.72 6.33
N SER A 62 17.05 -13.77 6.37
CA SER A 62 16.90 -14.62 7.58
C SER A 62 16.53 -16.09 7.32
N ILE A 63 16.19 -16.47 6.09
CA ILE A 63 15.86 -17.86 5.73
C ILE A 63 17.07 -18.77 5.89
N PRO A 64 16.90 -20.03 6.32
CA PRO A 64 18.02 -20.97 6.35
C PRO A 64 18.41 -21.43 4.95
N THR A 65 19.64 -21.95 4.83
CA THR A 65 20.09 -22.69 3.65
C THR A 65 19.09 -23.80 3.31
N GLY A 66 18.84 -24.02 2.01
CA GLY A 66 17.82 -24.95 1.52
C GLY A 66 16.47 -24.28 1.19
N TYR A 67 16.31 -23.00 1.50
CA TYR A 67 15.15 -22.18 1.12
C TYR A 67 15.56 -20.99 0.27
N LYS A 68 14.63 -20.50 -0.58
CA LYS A 68 14.74 -19.22 -1.28
C LYS A 68 13.41 -18.48 -1.23
N VAL A 69 13.45 -17.17 -1.39
CA VAL A 69 12.27 -16.32 -1.57
C VAL A 69 12.06 -16.06 -3.05
N THR A 70 10.83 -16.18 -3.52
CA THR A 70 10.43 -15.74 -4.87
C THR A 70 9.34 -14.70 -4.73
N LEU A 71 9.65 -13.45 -5.06
CA LEU A 71 8.67 -12.36 -5.13
C LEU A 71 8.07 -12.33 -6.52
N VAL A 72 6.75 -12.56 -6.60
CA VAL A 72 5.97 -12.47 -7.84
C VAL A 72 5.19 -11.15 -7.83
N GLU A 73 5.49 -10.28 -8.79
CA GLU A 73 4.89 -8.96 -8.88
C GLU A 73 4.68 -8.55 -10.35
N GLN A 74 3.48 -8.13 -10.67
CA GLN A 74 3.13 -7.73 -12.04
C GLN A 74 3.82 -6.43 -12.49
N ASN A 75 4.10 -5.53 -11.55
CA ASN A 75 4.74 -4.26 -11.86
C ASN A 75 6.27 -4.39 -11.88
N THR A 76 6.90 -3.73 -12.84
CA THR A 76 8.38 -3.70 -12.94
C THR A 76 9.05 -2.96 -11.79
N HIS A 77 8.31 -2.07 -11.12
CA HIS A 77 8.75 -1.25 -10.00
C HIS A 77 7.70 -1.26 -8.90
N MET A 78 8.12 -1.12 -7.67
CA MET A 78 7.19 -0.85 -6.58
C MET A 78 6.52 0.51 -6.79
N HIS A 79 5.21 0.53 -6.84
CA HIS A 79 4.42 1.75 -6.94
C HIS A 79 4.31 2.42 -5.56
N TYR A 80 4.89 3.61 -5.42
CA TYR A 80 4.69 4.47 -4.25
C TYR A 80 3.34 5.20 -4.40
N CYS A 81 2.26 4.47 -4.21
CA CYS A 81 0.89 4.90 -4.51
C CYS A 81 0.45 6.14 -3.71
N PHE A 82 1.02 6.40 -2.53
CA PHE A 82 0.76 7.62 -1.77
C PHE A 82 1.18 8.91 -2.49
N ALA A 83 2.07 8.81 -3.47
CA ALA A 83 2.50 9.95 -4.27
C ALA A 83 1.65 10.17 -5.53
N PHE A 84 0.87 9.19 -5.95
CA PHE A 84 0.11 9.27 -7.20
C PHE A 84 -0.90 10.43 -7.23
N PRO A 85 -1.70 10.70 -6.17
CA PRO A 85 -2.60 11.86 -6.17
C PRO A 85 -1.84 13.17 -6.40
N ARG A 86 -0.69 13.37 -5.73
CA ARG A 86 0.17 14.53 -5.88
C ARG A 86 0.81 14.61 -7.27
N PHE A 87 1.35 13.49 -7.75
CA PHE A 87 2.07 13.46 -9.02
C PHE A 87 1.13 13.42 -10.24
N SER A 88 -0.18 13.21 -10.03
CA SER A 88 -1.18 13.45 -11.05
C SER A 88 -1.51 14.94 -11.25
N VAL A 89 -1.05 15.81 -10.35
CA VAL A 89 -1.22 17.28 -10.44
C VAL A 89 0.12 17.96 -10.73
N LEU A 90 1.19 17.51 -10.08
CA LEU A 90 2.51 18.12 -10.11
C LEU A 90 3.43 17.45 -11.12
N SER A 91 3.87 18.18 -12.13
CA SER A 91 4.80 17.70 -13.17
C SER A 91 6.25 17.62 -12.69
N GLY A 92 7.04 16.76 -13.35
CA GLY A 92 8.48 16.63 -13.13
C GLY A 92 8.87 15.82 -11.88
N HIS A 93 7.90 15.17 -11.22
CA HIS A 93 8.12 14.33 -10.04
C HIS A 93 7.66 12.88 -10.26
N ASP A 94 7.01 12.58 -11.36
CA ASP A 94 6.39 11.32 -11.72
C ASP A 94 7.33 10.11 -11.51
N TYR A 95 8.60 10.19 -11.97
CA TYR A 95 9.60 9.13 -11.83
C TYR A 95 9.85 8.69 -10.37
N LYS A 96 9.62 9.56 -9.40
CA LYS A 96 9.83 9.30 -7.97
C LYS A 96 8.83 8.31 -7.37
N ALA A 97 7.73 8.06 -8.07
CA ALA A 97 6.70 7.12 -7.64
C ALA A 97 7.04 5.65 -7.97
N PHE A 98 8.10 5.38 -8.72
CA PHE A 98 8.47 4.05 -9.22
C PHE A 98 9.79 3.58 -8.61
N ILE A 99 9.73 2.85 -7.50
CA ILE A 99 10.90 2.40 -6.75
C ILE A 99 11.36 1.05 -7.29
N PRO A 100 12.61 0.95 -7.77
CA PRO A 100 13.11 -0.31 -8.33
C PRO A 100 13.32 -1.39 -7.26
N TYR A 101 13.11 -2.65 -7.64
CA TYR A 101 13.23 -3.80 -6.74
C TYR A 101 14.70 -4.24 -6.47
N GLU A 102 15.66 -3.69 -7.17
CA GLU A 102 17.09 -4.01 -7.03
C GLU A 102 17.62 -3.85 -5.60
N GLY A 103 17.02 -2.96 -4.83
CA GLY A 103 17.35 -2.79 -3.42
C GLY A 103 17.17 -4.05 -2.56
N LEU A 104 16.25 -4.95 -2.94
CA LEU A 104 16.09 -6.26 -2.31
C LEU A 104 17.25 -7.18 -2.65
N LEU A 105 17.63 -7.23 -3.94
CA LEU A 105 18.69 -8.12 -4.44
C LEU A 105 20.06 -7.75 -3.86
N ILE A 106 20.36 -6.45 -3.77
CA ILE A 106 21.63 -5.95 -3.23
C ILE A 106 21.81 -6.29 -1.74
N ARG A 107 20.72 -6.28 -0.98
CA ARG A 107 20.76 -6.50 0.46
C ARG A 107 20.77 -7.97 0.87
N ALA A 108 20.21 -8.84 0.04
CA ALA A 108 20.15 -10.28 0.30
C ALA A 108 21.46 -11.01 -0.11
N PRO A 109 21.77 -12.16 0.50
CA PRO A 109 22.80 -13.05 -0.03
C PRO A 109 22.43 -13.54 -1.44
N LYS A 110 23.46 -13.80 -2.25
CA LYS A 110 23.26 -14.33 -3.61
C LYS A 110 22.44 -15.62 -3.59
N GLY A 111 21.36 -15.66 -4.36
CA GLY A 111 20.47 -16.81 -4.47
C GLY A 111 19.39 -16.91 -3.37
N ALA A 112 19.37 -16.02 -2.37
CA ALA A 112 18.35 -16.03 -1.31
C ALA A 112 17.01 -15.48 -1.78
N ILE A 113 16.98 -14.64 -2.84
CA ILE A 113 15.76 -14.06 -3.40
C ILE A 113 15.85 -13.99 -4.92
N SER A 114 14.72 -14.21 -5.57
CA SER A 114 14.46 -13.90 -6.98
C SER A 114 13.18 -13.12 -7.13
N ILE A 115 13.07 -12.36 -8.22
CA ILE A 115 11.87 -11.58 -8.56
C ILE A 115 11.36 -12.10 -9.90
N VAL A 116 10.08 -12.39 -9.96
CA VAL A 116 9.36 -12.78 -11.18
C VAL A 116 8.39 -11.66 -11.51
N ASN A 117 8.63 -10.99 -12.63
CA ASN A 117 7.81 -9.86 -13.06
C ASN A 117 6.63 -10.36 -13.90
N GLU A 118 5.66 -10.94 -13.23
CA GLU A 118 4.43 -11.44 -13.81
C GLU A 118 3.26 -11.36 -12.84
N LYS A 119 2.05 -11.55 -13.37
CA LYS A 119 0.82 -11.60 -12.57
C LYS A 119 0.48 -13.04 -12.21
N ALA A 120 0.25 -13.31 -10.92
CA ALA A 120 -0.35 -14.54 -10.44
C ALA A 120 -1.84 -14.57 -10.77
N ILE A 121 -2.31 -15.67 -11.36
CA ILE A 121 -3.72 -15.82 -11.78
C ILE A 121 -4.47 -16.87 -10.97
N ASN A 122 -3.84 -18.01 -10.64
CA ASN A 122 -4.43 -19.09 -9.85
C ASN A 122 -3.46 -19.61 -8.81
N ILE A 123 -3.99 -20.07 -7.68
CA ILE A 123 -3.26 -20.74 -6.62
C ILE A 123 -3.83 -22.15 -6.47
N HIS A 124 -2.93 -23.15 -6.43
CA HIS A 124 -3.20 -24.56 -6.17
C HIS A 124 -2.51 -24.97 -4.85
N GLU A 125 -2.70 -26.20 -4.40
CA GLU A 125 -2.15 -26.67 -3.12
C GLU A 125 -0.62 -26.63 -3.01
N ASP A 126 0.08 -26.88 -4.13
CA ASP A 126 1.55 -27.02 -4.20
C ASP A 126 2.23 -26.03 -5.16
N HIS A 127 1.46 -25.31 -5.98
CA HIS A 127 1.98 -24.36 -6.95
C HIS A 127 1.01 -23.20 -7.21
N MET A 128 1.49 -22.17 -7.86
CA MET A 128 0.70 -21.08 -8.42
C MET A 128 0.96 -20.95 -9.92
N GLU A 129 -0.03 -20.42 -10.65
CA GLU A 129 0.02 -20.17 -12.09
C GLU A 129 0.20 -18.68 -12.38
N LEU A 130 1.02 -18.38 -13.38
CA LEU A 130 1.27 -17.05 -13.92
C LEU A 130 0.47 -16.80 -15.20
N THR A 131 0.44 -15.55 -15.64
CA THR A 131 -0.18 -15.17 -16.93
C THR A 131 0.49 -15.78 -18.15
N SER A 132 1.72 -16.21 -18.03
CA SER A 132 2.48 -16.97 -19.06
C SER A 132 2.21 -18.47 -19.07
N ASP A 133 1.29 -18.97 -18.23
CA ASP A 133 1.06 -20.39 -17.97
C ASP A 133 2.22 -21.10 -17.23
N GLU A 134 3.27 -20.35 -16.83
CA GLU A 134 4.33 -20.87 -15.99
C GLU A 134 3.80 -21.20 -14.60
N LYS A 135 4.28 -22.32 -14.02
CA LYS A 135 3.93 -22.79 -12.68
C LYS A 135 5.10 -22.63 -11.73
N ILE A 136 4.84 -22.03 -10.58
CA ILE A 136 5.84 -21.87 -9.53
C ILE A 136 5.40 -22.66 -8.30
N SER A 137 6.13 -23.74 -7.99
CA SER A 137 5.90 -24.54 -6.79
C SER A 137 6.35 -23.78 -5.54
N TYR A 138 5.65 -23.99 -4.43
CA TYR A 138 5.96 -23.36 -3.15
C TYR A 138 5.87 -24.34 -1.96
N GLU A 139 6.72 -24.13 -0.98
CA GLU A 139 6.59 -24.73 0.35
C GLU A 139 5.74 -23.84 1.26
N TYR A 140 5.90 -22.53 1.13
CA TYR A 140 5.09 -21.50 1.79
C TYR A 140 4.66 -20.46 0.76
N LEU A 141 3.41 -20.01 0.88
CA LEU A 141 2.84 -18.96 0.05
C LEU A 141 2.34 -17.80 0.91
N VAL A 142 2.62 -16.58 0.47
CA VAL A 142 2.09 -15.37 1.12
C VAL A 142 1.40 -14.48 0.10
N ILE A 143 0.12 -14.21 0.32
CA ILE A 143 -0.70 -13.36 -0.53
C ILE A 143 -0.65 -11.94 0.05
N ALA A 144 0.02 -11.03 -0.65
CA ALA A 144 0.21 -9.62 -0.29
C ALA A 144 -0.27 -8.68 -1.43
N THR A 145 -1.28 -9.11 -2.16
CA THR A 145 -1.81 -8.47 -3.37
C THR A 145 -2.53 -7.15 -3.13
N GLY A 146 -2.88 -6.85 -1.87
CA GLY A 146 -3.50 -5.61 -1.46
C GLY A 146 -4.90 -5.40 -2.04
N VAL A 147 -5.24 -4.14 -2.32
CA VAL A 147 -6.52 -3.71 -2.88
C VAL A 147 -6.31 -2.92 -4.17
N SER A 148 -7.27 -2.99 -5.06
CA SER A 148 -7.38 -2.10 -6.22
C SER A 148 -8.16 -0.85 -5.83
N GLN A 149 -7.71 0.29 -6.33
CA GLN A 149 -8.35 1.60 -6.12
C GLN A 149 -8.54 2.27 -7.48
N PRO A 150 -9.49 3.21 -7.62
CA PRO A 150 -9.65 3.98 -8.84
C PRO A 150 -8.46 4.93 -9.08
N ALA A 151 -8.26 5.33 -10.32
CA ALA A 151 -7.31 6.38 -10.67
C ALA A 151 -7.70 7.71 -9.97
N PRO A 152 -6.73 8.53 -9.58
CA PRO A 152 -5.29 8.37 -9.75
C PRO A 152 -4.59 7.65 -8.59
N ALA A 153 -5.32 7.04 -7.62
CA ALA A 153 -4.70 6.35 -6.50
C ALA A 153 -3.99 5.05 -6.92
N ARG A 154 -4.35 4.49 -8.07
CA ARG A 154 -3.68 3.38 -8.73
C ARG A 154 -3.57 3.65 -10.23
N LEU A 155 -2.48 3.20 -10.83
CA LEU A 155 -2.26 3.24 -12.27
C LEU A 155 -2.63 1.91 -12.92
N SER A 156 -2.99 1.96 -14.20
CA SER A 156 -3.26 0.79 -15.03
C SER A 156 -1.97 0.18 -15.60
N ALA A 157 -0.98 1.04 -15.88
CA ALA A 157 0.32 0.63 -16.37
C ALA A 157 1.10 -0.18 -15.32
N THR A 158 1.79 -1.21 -15.78
CA THR A 158 2.60 -2.11 -14.94
C THR A 158 4.09 -1.83 -15.03
N ASP A 159 4.52 -0.97 -15.94
CA ASP A 159 5.92 -0.54 -16.08
C ASP A 159 6.07 0.96 -15.77
N LYS A 160 7.33 1.36 -15.52
CA LYS A 160 7.66 2.74 -15.16
C LYS A 160 7.29 3.73 -16.26
N ILE A 161 7.62 3.43 -17.51
CA ILE A 161 7.42 4.35 -18.65
C ILE A 161 5.93 4.59 -18.87
N GLY A 162 5.14 3.52 -18.89
CA GLY A 162 3.69 3.58 -18.98
C GLY A 162 3.08 4.34 -17.80
N GLY A 163 3.53 4.06 -16.58
CA GLY A 163 3.04 4.73 -15.38
C GLY A 163 3.36 6.23 -15.34
N GLU A 164 4.56 6.63 -15.76
CA GLU A 164 4.91 8.05 -15.91
C GLU A 164 4.05 8.72 -16.99
N SER A 165 3.80 8.04 -18.11
CA SER A 165 2.93 8.53 -19.18
C SER A 165 1.49 8.72 -18.71
N GLU A 166 0.96 7.77 -17.93
CA GLU A 166 -0.38 7.84 -17.35
C GLU A 166 -0.52 9.01 -16.38
N LEU A 167 0.48 9.23 -15.49
CA LEU A 167 0.50 10.40 -14.60
C LEU A 167 0.54 11.71 -15.37
N ARG A 168 1.33 11.80 -16.44
CA ARG A 168 1.40 12.99 -17.31
C ARG A 168 0.08 13.23 -18.04
N SER A 169 -0.64 12.18 -18.42
CA SER A 169 -1.99 12.33 -19.00
C SER A 169 -2.95 12.95 -17.98
N TYR A 170 -2.96 12.47 -16.72
CA TYR A 170 -3.77 13.08 -15.66
C TYR A 170 -3.40 14.54 -15.41
N GLN A 171 -2.10 14.87 -15.38
CA GLN A 171 -1.64 16.27 -15.29
C GLN A 171 -2.24 17.13 -16.42
N LYS A 172 -2.16 16.65 -17.67
CA LYS A 172 -2.69 17.36 -18.82
C LYS A 172 -4.19 17.61 -18.70
N ASP A 173 -4.97 16.59 -18.33
CA ASP A 173 -6.43 16.69 -18.23
C ASP A 173 -6.83 17.61 -17.08
N ILE A 174 -6.17 17.52 -15.91
CA ILE A 174 -6.38 18.42 -14.77
C ILE A 174 -6.05 19.87 -15.15
N HIS A 175 -4.94 20.10 -15.86
CA HIS A 175 -4.54 21.45 -16.28
C HIS A 175 -5.45 22.03 -17.37
N ALA A 176 -6.03 21.22 -18.23
CA ALA A 176 -6.94 21.64 -19.29
C ALA A 176 -8.36 21.98 -18.76
N SER A 177 -8.75 21.39 -17.63
CA SER A 177 -10.11 21.52 -17.09
C SER A 177 -10.28 22.80 -16.26
N SER A 178 -11.39 23.50 -16.39
CA SER A 178 -11.73 24.69 -15.62
C SER A 178 -12.61 24.39 -14.41
N ARG A 179 -13.51 23.41 -14.53
CA ARG A 179 -14.40 22.96 -13.45
C ARG A 179 -14.17 21.49 -13.17
N ILE A 180 -13.56 21.20 -12.01
CA ILE A 180 -13.18 19.84 -11.62
C ILE A 180 -14.02 19.41 -10.42
N ALA A 181 -14.65 18.23 -10.50
CA ALA A 181 -15.27 17.57 -9.34
C ALA A 181 -14.41 16.41 -8.86
N VAL A 182 -14.10 16.35 -7.56
CA VAL A 182 -13.53 15.17 -6.91
C VAL A 182 -14.58 14.54 -6.04
N VAL A 183 -14.97 13.31 -6.39
CA VAL A 183 -16.04 12.58 -5.71
C VAL A 183 -15.42 11.53 -4.79
N GLY A 184 -15.56 11.74 -3.49
CA GLY A 184 -15.00 10.88 -2.45
C GLY A 184 -14.20 11.65 -1.41
N GLY A 185 -14.62 11.54 -0.15
CA GLY A 185 -14.04 12.27 0.97
C GLY A 185 -13.02 11.46 1.78
N GLY A 186 -12.39 10.46 1.18
CA GLY A 186 -11.26 9.73 1.75
C GLY A 186 -9.94 10.48 1.62
N ALA A 187 -8.84 9.91 2.13
CA ALA A 187 -7.50 10.50 2.07
C ALA A 187 -7.11 10.94 0.64
N VAL A 188 -7.31 10.06 -0.34
CA VAL A 188 -6.98 10.32 -1.76
C VAL A 188 -7.72 11.55 -2.30
N GLY A 189 -9.03 11.63 -2.09
CA GLY A 189 -9.83 12.75 -2.62
C GLY A 189 -9.44 14.09 -1.98
N VAL A 190 -9.09 14.08 -0.68
CA VAL A 190 -8.58 15.26 0.03
C VAL A 190 -7.27 15.73 -0.52
N GLU A 191 -6.31 14.81 -0.56
CA GLU A 191 -4.97 15.11 -1.02
C GLU A 191 -5.02 15.65 -2.45
N LEU A 192 -5.75 14.97 -3.32
CA LEU A 192 -5.94 15.39 -4.70
C LEU A 192 -6.57 16.79 -4.79
N ALA A 193 -7.63 17.01 -4.05
CA ALA A 193 -8.34 18.28 -4.06
C ALA A 193 -7.49 19.46 -3.56
N THR A 194 -6.82 19.26 -2.43
CA THR A 194 -5.94 20.29 -1.87
C THR A 194 -4.73 20.52 -2.76
N ASP A 195 -4.24 19.51 -3.48
CA ASP A 195 -3.17 19.64 -4.44
C ASP A 195 -3.62 20.42 -5.68
N ILE A 196 -4.75 20.03 -6.28
CA ILE A 196 -5.32 20.78 -7.42
C ILE A 196 -5.44 22.27 -7.04
N LYS A 197 -6.04 22.60 -5.92
CA LYS A 197 -6.20 24.00 -5.48
C LYS A 197 -4.89 24.69 -5.12
N SER A 198 -3.92 24.00 -4.57
CA SER A 198 -2.63 24.59 -4.22
C SER A 198 -1.76 24.92 -5.42
N PHE A 199 -1.92 24.15 -6.50
CA PHE A 199 -1.17 24.34 -7.75
C PHE A 199 -2.01 25.04 -8.84
N LEU A 200 -3.36 25.00 -8.74
CA LEU A 200 -4.33 25.56 -9.69
C LEU A 200 -5.48 26.23 -8.89
N PRO A 201 -5.32 27.48 -8.41
CA PRO A 201 -6.18 28.08 -7.38
C PRO A 201 -7.68 28.20 -7.70
N ASP A 202 -8.07 28.22 -8.95
CA ASP A 202 -9.44 28.60 -9.36
C ASP A 202 -10.44 27.42 -9.48
N ARG A 203 -10.09 26.19 -9.06
CA ARG A 203 -10.81 24.98 -9.47
C ARG A 203 -11.00 23.95 -8.34
N LEU A 204 -12.18 23.77 -7.70
CA LEU A 204 -12.56 22.47 -7.08
C LEU A 204 -13.66 22.39 -5.97
N LEU A 205 -14.16 21.12 -5.69
CA LEU A 205 -15.21 20.72 -4.71
C LEU A 205 -14.92 19.37 -4.02
N VAL A 206 -15.05 19.21 -2.63
CA VAL A 206 -14.72 17.94 -1.88
C VAL A 206 -15.45 17.70 -0.53
N ARG A 207 -15.42 16.45 0.04
CA ARG A 207 -16.14 15.95 1.22
C ARG A 207 -15.30 15.18 2.29
N PHE A 208 -15.61 15.29 3.63
CA PHE A 208 -14.90 14.63 4.76
C PHE A 208 -15.67 14.19 6.04
N GLY A 209 -14.99 13.44 6.97
CA GLY A 209 -15.41 12.93 8.28
C GLY A 209 -14.77 13.64 9.54
N PRO A 210 -15.17 13.41 10.88
CA PRO A 210 -15.29 14.51 11.87
C PRO A 210 -14.04 15.18 12.48
N GLN A 211 -12.95 14.53 12.89
CA GLN A 211 -11.84 15.21 13.64
C GLN A 211 -10.62 15.57 12.77
N LEU A 212 -10.12 14.63 12.01
CA LEU A 212 -9.21 14.89 10.89
C LEU A 212 -9.94 15.78 9.85
N HIS A 213 -11.25 15.65 9.79
CA HIS A 213 -12.21 16.44 9.05
C HIS A 213 -12.06 17.94 9.29
N GLU A 214 -12.05 18.40 10.54
CA GLU A 214 -12.02 19.83 10.82
C GLU A 214 -10.75 20.49 10.29
N ALA A 215 -9.60 19.85 10.49
CA ALA A 215 -8.32 20.37 9.98
C ALA A 215 -8.25 20.33 8.45
N ALA A 216 -8.76 19.26 7.83
CA ALA A 216 -8.81 19.11 6.38
C ALA A 216 -9.86 20.05 5.75
N TYR A 217 -11.04 20.16 6.36
CA TYR A 217 -12.12 21.04 5.91
C TYR A 217 -11.71 22.52 5.97
N LYS A 218 -11.14 22.95 7.10
CA LYS A 218 -10.60 24.30 7.24
C LYS A 218 -9.60 24.62 6.12
N ARG A 219 -8.67 23.69 5.84
CA ARG A 219 -7.69 23.89 4.78
C ARG A 219 -8.33 23.94 3.39
N LEU A 220 -9.35 23.14 3.14
CA LEU A 220 -10.12 23.19 1.87
C LEU A 220 -10.82 24.54 1.73
N GLN A 221 -11.44 25.06 2.80
CA GLN A 221 -12.04 26.39 2.80
C GLN A 221 -10.99 27.48 2.57
N ASP A 222 -9.83 27.42 3.25
CA ASP A 222 -8.73 28.38 3.07
C ASP A 222 -8.23 28.38 1.61
N LEU A 223 -8.31 27.25 0.92
CA LEU A 223 -7.96 27.11 -0.49
C LEU A 223 -9.12 27.46 -1.44
N GLY A 224 -10.29 27.85 -0.94
CA GLY A 224 -11.46 28.20 -1.75
C GLY A 224 -12.12 26.98 -2.44
N VAL A 225 -12.00 25.79 -1.83
CA VAL A 225 -12.69 24.58 -2.29
C VAL A 225 -14.14 24.62 -1.84
N LYS A 226 -15.09 24.51 -2.78
CA LYS A 226 -16.51 24.35 -2.47
C LYS A 226 -16.76 22.89 -2.07
N VAL A 227 -17.24 22.65 -0.85
CA VAL A 227 -17.45 21.30 -0.31
C VAL A 227 -18.94 21.00 -0.19
N TYR A 228 -19.37 19.87 -0.79
CA TYR A 228 -20.72 19.37 -0.66
C TYR A 228 -20.74 18.17 0.29
N PHE A 229 -21.51 18.29 1.37
CA PHE A 229 -21.64 17.22 2.37
C PHE A 229 -22.84 16.32 2.07
N ASN A 230 -22.72 15.04 2.44
CA ASN A 230 -23.79 14.05 2.34
C ASN A 230 -24.33 13.79 0.92
N GLU A 231 -23.59 14.20 -0.10
CA GLU A 231 -23.87 13.86 -1.49
C GLU A 231 -23.27 12.49 -1.87
N ARG A 232 -24.03 11.71 -2.63
CA ARG A 232 -23.58 10.46 -3.26
C ARG A 232 -24.11 10.47 -4.69
N PRO A 233 -23.53 11.26 -5.57
CA PRO A 233 -23.99 11.35 -6.93
C PRO A 233 -23.80 10.02 -7.65
N SER A 234 -24.77 9.65 -8.48
CA SER A 234 -24.60 8.59 -9.46
C SER A 234 -23.65 9.09 -10.52
N LEU A 235 -22.48 8.46 -10.63
CA LEU A 235 -21.54 8.76 -11.70
C LEU A 235 -21.82 7.86 -12.90
N PRO A 236 -21.60 8.35 -14.13
CA PRO A 236 -21.67 7.49 -15.33
C PRO A 236 -20.74 6.29 -15.16
N ASP A 237 -21.21 5.14 -15.59
CA ASP A 237 -20.46 3.90 -15.45
C ASP A 237 -19.07 3.97 -16.09
N SER A 238 -18.11 3.43 -15.41
CA SER A 238 -16.88 2.79 -15.88
C SER A 238 -15.56 3.53 -15.78
N LYS A 239 -15.45 4.83 -15.72
CA LYS A 239 -14.11 5.47 -15.66
C LYS A 239 -13.94 6.32 -14.40
N PRO A 240 -12.95 6.01 -13.54
CA PRO A 240 -12.71 6.81 -12.34
C PRO A 240 -12.17 8.22 -12.63
N PHE A 241 -11.64 8.43 -13.84
CA PHE A 241 -11.11 9.70 -14.32
C PHE A 241 -11.79 10.04 -15.66
N MET A 242 -12.69 11.04 -15.65
CA MET A 242 -13.57 11.38 -16.76
C MET A 242 -13.28 12.79 -17.27
N PRO A 243 -12.33 12.95 -18.24
CA PRO A 243 -12.00 14.24 -18.83
C PRO A 243 -12.99 14.58 -19.97
N SER A 244 -14.25 14.74 -19.60
CA SER A 244 -15.33 15.14 -20.52
C SER A 244 -16.40 15.85 -19.74
N GLU A 245 -17.14 16.71 -20.44
CA GLU A 245 -18.26 17.40 -19.83
C GLU A 245 -19.25 16.40 -19.21
N THR A 246 -19.42 16.48 -17.89
CA THR A 246 -20.21 15.54 -17.10
C THR A 246 -21.15 16.28 -16.18
N GLU A 247 -22.42 15.98 -16.26
CA GLU A 247 -23.43 16.49 -15.36
C GLU A 247 -23.53 15.67 -14.09
N ILE A 248 -23.54 16.34 -12.93
CA ILE A 248 -23.74 15.72 -11.62
C ILE A 248 -25.05 16.24 -11.05
N LEU A 249 -25.98 15.30 -10.80
CA LEU A 249 -27.24 15.56 -10.10
C LEU A 249 -27.03 15.44 -8.58
N PHE A 250 -27.31 16.51 -7.87
CA PHE A 250 -27.28 16.58 -6.41
C PHE A 250 -28.62 16.19 -5.79
N LYS A 251 -28.62 15.80 -4.50
CA LYS A 251 -29.85 15.41 -3.78
C LYS A 251 -30.90 16.48 -3.70
N ASN A 252 -30.51 17.74 -3.74
CA ASN A 252 -31.43 18.88 -3.75
C ASN A 252 -32.06 19.14 -5.14
N GLY A 253 -31.80 18.30 -6.13
CA GLY A 253 -32.27 18.43 -7.50
C GLY A 253 -31.48 19.38 -8.38
N GLN A 254 -30.44 20.02 -7.87
CA GLN A 254 -29.55 20.86 -8.70
C GLN A 254 -28.68 19.97 -9.57
N VAL A 255 -28.42 20.43 -10.80
CA VAL A 255 -27.48 19.81 -11.74
C VAL A 255 -26.34 20.78 -11.96
N GLU A 256 -25.10 20.31 -11.80
CA GLU A 256 -23.92 21.09 -12.16
C GLU A 256 -23.08 20.30 -13.16
N THR A 257 -22.49 21.02 -14.11
CA THR A 257 -21.66 20.47 -15.18
C THR A 257 -20.19 20.69 -14.85
N PHE A 258 -19.35 19.68 -15.06
CA PHE A 258 -17.91 19.68 -14.81
C PHE A 258 -17.16 19.24 -16.06
N ASP A 259 -15.99 19.83 -16.31
CA ASP A 259 -15.09 19.46 -17.42
C ASP A 259 -14.31 18.19 -17.12
N LEU A 260 -14.13 17.91 -15.82
CA LEU A 260 -13.45 16.73 -15.32
C LEU A 260 -14.09 16.26 -14.03
N VAL A 261 -14.44 14.99 -13.98
CA VAL A 261 -14.90 14.31 -12.75
C VAL A 261 -13.88 13.22 -12.37
N ILE A 262 -13.39 13.26 -11.12
CA ILE A 262 -12.45 12.28 -10.58
C ILE A 262 -13.11 11.54 -9.42
N SER A 263 -13.36 10.24 -9.61
CA SER A 263 -13.92 9.38 -8.60
C SER A 263 -12.83 8.79 -7.71
N CYS A 264 -12.83 9.15 -6.43
CA CYS A 264 -11.93 8.63 -5.40
C CYS A 264 -12.66 7.69 -4.43
N ILE A 265 -13.69 6.98 -4.92
CA ILE A 265 -14.52 6.06 -4.14
C ILE A 265 -14.34 4.62 -4.63
N GLY A 266 -14.41 3.71 -3.66
CA GLY A 266 -14.32 2.27 -3.94
C GLY A 266 -12.90 1.74 -3.86
N GLN A 267 -12.81 0.55 -3.28
CA GLN A 267 -11.64 -0.29 -3.31
C GLN A 267 -12.10 -1.76 -3.36
N SER A 268 -11.33 -2.60 -4.04
CA SER A 268 -11.63 -4.02 -4.18
C SER A 268 -10.43 -4.86 -3.80
N PRO A 269 -10.56 -5.83 -2.88
CA PRO A 269 -9.46 -6.72 -2.53
C PRO A 269 -9.02 -7.59 -3.71
N ASN A 270 -7.72 -7.76 -3.87
CA ASN A 270 -7.15 -8.56 -4.96
C ASN A 270 -6.98 -10.03 -4.54
N SER A 271 -8.07 -10.68 -4.14
CA SER A 271 -8.12 -12.06 -3.64
C SER A 271 -8.44 -13.11 -4.71
N SER A 272 -8.72 -12.68 -5.94
CA SER A 272 -9.15 -13.57 -7.03
C SER A 272 -8.25 -14.79 -7.28
N PRO A 273 -6.90 -14.74 -7.15
CA PRO A 273 -6.07 -15.92 -7.38
C PRO A 273 -6.34 -17.08 -6.40
N LEU A 274 -6.85 -16.78 -5.19
CA LEU A 274 -7.16 -17.79 -4.18
C LEU A 274 -8.55 -18.42 -4.36
N ARG A 275 -9.41 -17.84 -5.18
CA ARG A 275 -10.83 -18.19 -5.26
C ARG A 275 -11.08 -19.65 -5.66
N THR A 276 -10.24 -20.19 -6.53
CA THR A 276 -10.38 -21.58 -6.99
C THR A 276 -10.02 -22.59 -5.91
N LEU A 277 -8.94 -22.33 -5.16
CA LEU A 277 -8.46 -23.24 -4.11
C LEU A 277 -9.30 -23.15 -2.84
N LEU A 278 -9.55 -21.93 -2.35
CA LEU A 278 -10.20 -21.66 -1.06
C LEU A 278 -11.31 -20.61 -1.18
N PRO A 279 -12.42 -20.89 -1.88
CA PRO A 279 -13.52 -19.92 -2.06
C PRO A 279 -14.11 -19.48 -0.71
N HIS A 280 -14.22 -20.37 0.27
CA HIS A 280 -14.77 -20.09 1.61
C HIS A 280 -13.85 -19.22 2.48
N ALA A 281 -12.56 -19.13 2.15
CA ALA A 281 -11.65 -18.22 2.81
C ALA A 281 -11.84 -16.75 2.37
N ILE A 282 -12.67 -16.48 1.38
CA ILE A 282 -12.94 -15.12 0.89
C ILE A 282 -14.25 -14.62 1.51
N THR A 283 -14.23 -13.41 2.09
CA THR A 283 -15.43 -12.74 2.64
C THR A 283 -16.34 -12.26 1.52
N GLU A 284 -17.58 -11.89 1.84
CA GLU A 284 -18.52 -11.27 0.89
C GLU A 284 -17.95 -9.99 0.27
N ASP A 285 -17.19 -9.21 1.05
CA ASP A 285 -16.50 -7.99 0.60
C ASP A 285 -15.21 -8.28 -0.17
N GLY A 286 -14.85 -9.56 -0.36
CA GLY A 286 -13.71 -10.00 -1.15
C GLY A 286 -12.36 -10.07 -0.40
N PHE A 287 -12.30 -9.84 0.92
CA PHE A 287 -11.07 -9.98 1.70
C PHE A 287 -10.77 -11.45 2.03
N ILE A 288 -9.49 -11.78 2.25
CA ILE A 288 -9.07 -13.13 2.64
C ILE A 288 -9.16 -13.28 4.16
N ARG A 289 -9.97 -14.23 4.64
CA ARG A 289 -10.05 -14.59 6.06
C ARG A 289 -8.74 -15.20 6.53
N VAL A 290 -8.23 -14.70 7.64
CA VAL A 290 -6.99 -15.18 8.26
C VAL A 290 -7.19 -15.49 9.73
N GLU A 291 -6.39 -16.43 10.24
CA GLU A 291 -6.21 -16.62 11.66
C GLU A 291 -5.37 -15.48 12.27
N SER A 292 -5.33 -15.38 13.59
CA SER A 292 -4.46 -14.39 14.24
C SER A 292 -2.97 -14.61 13.95
N THR A 293 -2.59 -15.78 13.48
CA THR A 293 -1.23 -16.12 13.00
C THR A 293 -0.96 -15.63 11.57
N LEU A 294 -1.96 -15.04 10.92
CA LEU A 294 -1.96 -14.59 9.51
C LEU A 294 -1.97 -15.75 8.49
N GLN A 295 -2.15 -16.98 8.93
CA GLN A 295 -2.44 -18.11 8.05
C GLN A 295 -3.86 -17.94 7.49
N VAL A 296 -4.06 -18.33 6.23
CA VAL A 296 -5.39 -18.30 5.61
C VAL A 296 -6.28 -19.27 6.37
N LYS A 297 -7.49 -18.82 6.70
CA LYS A 297 -8.47 -19.64 7.39
C LYS A 297 -9.09 -20.64 6.44
N ALA A 298 -8.55 -21.86 6.43
CA ALA A 298 -9.02 -22.96 5.61
C ALA A 298 -9.74 -23.99 6.50
N GLU A 299 -10.71 -24.69 5.92
CA GLU A 299 -11.39 -25.81 6.59
C GLU A 299 -10.48 -27.05 6.65
N ASN A 300 -9.54 -27.17 5.71
CA ASN A 300 -8.57 -28.24 5.62
C ASN A 300 -7.22 -27.86 6.24
N GLU A 301 -6.60 -28.81 6.95
CA GLU A 301 -5.27 -28.62 7.56
C GLU A 301 -4.15 -28.44 6.54
N ASP A 302 -4.34 -28.89 5.31
CA ASP A 302 -3.33 -28.93 4.25
C ASP A 302 -2.91 -27.52 3.74
N CYS A 303 -3.68 -26.47 4.05
CA CYS A 303 -3.40 -25.09 3.64
C CYS A 303 -2.72 -24.22 4.72
N ARG A 304 -2.19 -24.82 5.79
CA ARG A 304 -1.51 -24.10 6.89
C ARG A 304 -0.21 -23.39 6.48
N ASN A 305 0.29 -23.68 5.30
CA ASN A 305 1.45 -23.03 4.69
C ASN A 305 1.11 -21.78 3.86
N ILE A 306 -0.20 -21.44 3.74
CA ILE A 306 -0.67 -20.25 3.01
C ILE A 306 -1.00 -19.13 3.99
N PHE A 307 -0.45 -17.93 3.74
CA PHE A 307 -0.65 -16.71 4.52
C PHE A 307 -1.27 -15.62 3.68
N ALA A 308 -1.96 -14.67 4.33
CA ALA A 308 -2.34 -13.42 3.68
C ALA A 308 -2.03 -12.23 4.60
N ILE A 309 -1.48 -11.15 4.02
CA ILE A 309 -1.06 -9.94 4.73
C ILE A 309 -1.37 -8.67 3.95
N GLY A 310 -1.38 -7.55 4.65
CA GLY A 310 -1.71 -6.24 4.08
C GLY A 310 -3.20 -6.08 3.83
N ASP A 311 -3.55 -5.17 2.94
CA ASP A 311 -4.93 -4.74 2.77
C ASP A 311 -5.86 -5.84 2.24
N VAL A 312 -5.33 -6.90 1.60
CA VAL A 312 -6.13 -8.03 1.13
C VAL A 312 -6.62 -8.94 2.25
N ALA A 313 -5.92 -8.96 3.39
CA ALA A 313 -6.23 -9.83 4.53
C ALA A 313 -7.34 -9.24 5.41
N ALA A 314 -8.33 -10.03 5.79
CA ALA A 314 -9.39 -9.66 6.75
C ALA A 314 -8.84 -9.72 8.18
N THR A 315 -8.18 -8.65 8.60
CA THR A 315 -7.68 -8.46 9.97
C THR A 315 -8.42 -7.35 10.68
N ASP A 316 -8.41 -7.35 12.02
CA ASP A 316 -8.99 -6.28 12.84
C ASP A 316 -8.19 -4.97 12.79
N GLY A 317 -7.00 -4.98 12.18
CA GLY A 317 -6.14 -3.80 12.03
C GLY A 317 -6.58 -2.86 10.90
N PRO A 318 -6.07 -1.62 10.92
CA PRO A 318 -6.35 -0.67 9.87
C PRO A 318 -5.75 -1.12 8.52
N LYS A 319 -6.43 -0.79 7.42
CA LYS A 319 -5.93 -1.02 6.05
C LYS A 319 -4.90 0.06 5.70
N MET A 320 -3.71 -0.08 6.25
CA MET A 320 -2.62 0.90 6.20
C MET A 320 -1.29 0.21 5.93
N ALA A 321 -0.37 0.89 5.24
CA ALA A 321 0.96 0.34 4.97
C ALA A 321 1.73 -0.07 6.24
N PHE A 322 1.59 0.68 7.34
CA PHE A 322 2.23 0.34 8.61
C PHE A 322 1.68 -0.95 9.23
N ALA A 323 0.37 -1.17 9.15
CA ALA A 323 -0.26 -2.41 9.59
C ALA A 323 0.23 -3.59 8.74
N GLY A 324 0.23 -3.43 7.41
CA GLY A 324 0.75 -4.46 6.51
C GLY A 324 2.22 -4.80 6.73
N MET A 325 3.05 -3.81 7.09
CA MET A 325 4.46 -4.04 7.45
C MET A 325 4.60 -4.76 8.80
N ALA A 326 3.76 -4.47 9.79
CA ALA A 326 3.72 -5.20 11.06
C ALA A 326 3.26 -6.65 10.87
N GLN A 327 2.25 -6.87 10.03
CA GLN A 327 1.80 -8.20 9.63
C GLN A 327 2.93 -8.98 8.92
N ALA A 328 3.70 -8.34 8.05
CA ALA A 328 4.86 -8.95 7.39
C ALA A 328 5.92 -9.45 8.40
N GLU A 329 6.11 -8.74 9.51
CA GLU A 329 7.02 -9.19 10.58
C GLU A 329 6.51 -10.43 11.31
N VAL A 330 5.20 -10.50 11.58
CA VAL A 330 4.57 -11.69 12.19
C VAL A 330 4.63 -12.88 11.23
N ALA A 331 4.26 -12.68 9.95
CA ALA A 331 4.32 -13.73 8.93
C ALA A 331 5.75 -14.26 8.75
N CYS A 332 6.75 -13.38 8.70
CA CYS A 332 8.16 -13.77 8.64
C CYS A 332 8.57 -14.65 9.84
N SER A 333 8.23 -14.21 11.05
CA SER A 333 8.52 -14.98 12.28
C SER A 333 7.85 -16.36 12.25
N ASN A 334 6.59 -16.43 11.82
CA ASN A 334 5.82 -17.67 11.78
C ASN A 334 6.35 -18.63 10.71
N ILE A 335 6.65 -18.17 9.50
CA ILE A 335 7.27 -18.99 8.46
C ILE A 335 8.60 -19.57 8.94
N LEU A 336 9.48 -18.75 9.53
CA LEU A 336 10.76 -19.23 10.07
C LEU A 336 10.59 -20.21 11.24
N THR A 337 9.52 -20.08 12.01
CA THR A 337 9.17 -20.99 13.12
C THR A 337 8.67 -22.33 12.58
N LEU A 338 7.83 -22.31 11.55
CA LEU A 338 7.35 -23.52 10.85
C LEU A 338 8.49 -24.27 10.17
N ILE A 339 9.41 -23.57 9.50
CA ILE A 339 10.62 -24.17 8.91
C ILE A 339 11.46 -24.92 9.94
N ARG A 340 11.45 -24.47 11.21
CA ARG A 340 12.13 -25.14 12.34
C ARG A 340 11.31 -26.26 12.99
N GLY A 341 10.14 -26.61 12.45
CA GLY A 341 9.25 -27.64 12.99
C GLY A 341 8.53 -27.27 14.30
N LYS A 342 8.43 -25.96 14.63
CA LYS A 342 7.86 -25.50 15.91
C LYS A 342 6.43 -24.95 15.74
N GLN A 343 5.48 -25.78 15.33
CA GLN A 343 4.10 -25.37 15.01
C GLN A 343 3.33 -24.73 16.17
N ASN A 344 3.61 -25.14 17.43
CA ASN A 344 2.84 -24.69 18.60
C ASN A 344 3.26 -23.32 19.17
N THR A 345 4.22 -22.63 18.55
CA THR A 345 4.78 -21.37 19.05
C THR A 345 4.64 -20.21 18.07
N LEU A 346 3.60 -20.23 17.24
CA LEU A 346 3.36 -19.16 16.27
C LEU A 346 2.93 -17.87 16.96
N GLN A 347 3.45 -16.76 16.45
CA GLN A 347 3.10 -15.44 16.93
C GLN A 347 1.71 -15.02 16.41
N ARG A 348 0.97 -14.27 17.24
CA ARG A 348 -0.31 -13.67 16.87
C ARG A 348 -0.09 -12.22 16.45
N TYR A 349 -0.72 -11.82 15.38
CA TYR A 349 -0.85 -10.41 15.04
C TYR A 349 -1.92 -9.77 15.93
N ILE A 350 -1.52 -8.76 16.66
CA ILE A 350 -2.39 -7.93 17.48
C ILE A 350 -2.21 -6.51 16.99
N PRO A 351 -3.25 -5.90 16.38
CA PRO A 351 -3.17 -4.53 15.89
C PRO A 351 -2.74 -3.56 16.99
N ASN A 352 -1.90 -2.61 16.63
CA ASN A 352 -1.46 -1.55 17.52
C ASN A 352 -1.96 -0.20 17.01
N PHE A 353 -2.38 0.69 17.90
CA PHE A 353 -2.89 2.02 17.55
C PHE A 353 -1.93 2.85 16.69
N ILE A 354 -0.60 2.65 16.81
CA ILE A 354 0.39 3.31 15.95
C ILE A 354 0.27 2.91 14.48
N GLU A 355 -0.29 1.74 14.18
CA GLU A 355 -0.48 1.29 12.81
C GLU A 355 -1.51 2.13 12.05
N GLY A 356 -2.46 2.75 12.77
CA GLY A 356 -3.46 3.68 12.24
C GLY A 356 -2.96 5.12 12.07
N LYS A 357 -1.68 5.40 12.38
CA LYS A 357 -1.14 6.75 12.19
C LYS A 357 -1.24 7.18 10.72
N THR A 358 -1.82 8.35 10.54
CA THR A 358 -2.06 8.93 9.22
C THR A 358 -1.23 10.19 9.05
N LYS A 359 -0.62 10.33 7.88
CA LYS A 359 0.03 11.55 7.43
C LYS A 359 -0.67 11.96 6.14
N LEU A 360 -1.53 12.96 6.25
CA LEU A 360 -2.34 13.47 5.14
C LEU A 360 -1.71 14.74 4.61
N THR A 361 -1.45 14.81 3.32
CA THR A 361 -1.02 16.06 2.68
C THR A 361 -2.23 16.96 2.42
N LEU A 362 -2.07 18.26 2.64
CA LEU A 362 -3.11 19.27 2.50
C LEU A 362 -2.65 20.39 1.57
N GLY A 363 -2.29 20.04 0.35
CA GLY A 363 -1.69 20.93 -0.64
C GLY A 363 -0.15 20.94 -0.54
N LYS A 364 0.48 21.82 -1.34
CA LYS A 364 1.93 21.80 -1.59
C LYS A 364 2.81 21.99 -0.35
N ASP A 365 2.35 22.73 0.65
CA ASP A 365 3.14 23.26 1.75
C ASP A 365 2.68 22.77 3.14
N ARG A 366 1.51 22.14 3.23
CA ARG A 366 0.92 21.73 4.50
C ARG A 366 0.50 20.26 4.51
N GLY A 367 0.40 19.70 5.71
CA GLY A 367 -0.21 18.42 5.99
C GLY A 367 -0.61 18.28 7.45
N VAL A 368 -1.19 17.14 7.76
CA VAL A 368 -1.58 16.79 9.13
C VAL A 368 -1.05 15.41 9.44
N PHE A 369 -0.40 15.30 10.59
CA PHE A 369 -0.15 14.01 11.23
C PHE A 369 -1.27 13.77 12.24
N PHE A 370 -1.92 12.62 12.13
CA PHE A 370 -2.96 12.19 13.05
C PHE A 370 -2.68 10.79 13.56
N MET A 371 -2.89 10.59 14.84
CA MET A 371 -2.80 9.30 15.50
C MET A 371 -3.70 9.32 16.74
N GLU A 372 -4.45 8.26 16.97
CA GLU A 372 -5.36 8.13 18.11
C GLU A 372 -5.24 6.75 18.77
N ASN A 373 -5.57 6.67 20.02
CA ASN A 373 -5.89 5.46 20.76
C ASN A 373 -7.30 5.58 21.36
N GLU A 374 -7.74 4.62 22.17
CA GLU A 374 -9.08 4.61 22.78
C GLU A 374 -9.38 5.85 23.66
N LYS A 375 -8.38 6.58 24.14
CA LYS A 375 -8.52 7.64 25.15
C LYS A 375 -8.06 9.02 24.68
N ASP A 376 -7.08 9.05 23.78
CA ASP A 376 -6.39 10.28 23.40
C ASP A 376 -6.01 10.29 21.92
N TYR A 377 -5.78 11.47 21.37
CA TYR A 377 -5.26 11.61 20.00
C TYR A 377 -4.11 12.64 19.95
N ILE A 378 -3.31 12.52 18.90
CA ILE A 378 -2.32 13.51 18.48
C ILE A 378 -2.70 13.99 17.10
N LEU A 379 -2.95 15.29 16.98
CA LEU A 379 -3.12 15.98 15.72
C LEU A 379 -2.05 17.06 15.64
N LYS A 380 -1.20 16.99 14.62
CA LYS A 380 -0.11 17.95 14.42
C LYS A 380 -0.12 18.46 12.99
N VAL A 381 -0.21 19.76 12.82
CA VAL A 381 -0.02 20.39 11.50
C VAL A 381 1.45 20.27 11.11
N LEU A 382 1.70 19.86 9.88
CA LEU A 382 3.03 19.73 9.29
C LEU A 382 3.20 20.78 8.20
N ASN A 383 4.42 21.33 8.12
CA ASN A 383 4.84 22.16 6.98
C ASN A 383 5.83 21.36 6.14
N TYR A 384 5.71 21.48 4.83
CA TYR A 384 6.58 20.78 3.88
C TYR A 384 7.41 21.78 3.09
N ASP A 385 8.70 21.49 3.01
CA ASP A 385 9.65 22.26 2.19
C ASP A 385 9.83 21.64 0.79
N SER A 386 9.30 20.42 0.59
CA SER A 386 9.43 19.68 -0.66
C SER A 386 8.10 19.02 -1.04
N PRO A 387 7.70 19.10 -2.31
CA PRO A 387 6.47 18.51 -2.79
C PRO A 387 6.55 16.98 -3.03
N ASP A 388 7.69 16.34 -2.81
CA ASP A 388 7.93 14.93 -3.20
C ASP A 388 7.46 13.88 -2.20
N ILE A 389 6.69 14.27 -1.18
CA ILE A 389 6.01 13.38 -0.22
C ILE A 389 6.97 12.34 0.38
N ASP A 390 8.14 12.78 0.85
CA ASP A 390 9.16 11.90 1.44
C ASP A 390 9.68 10.78 0.51
N ALA A 391 9.47 10.86 -0.81
CA ALA A 391 9.89 9.82 -1.76
C ALA A 391 11.33 9.37 -1.55
N LYS A 392 12.27 10.30 -1.36
CA LYS A 392 13.68 9.99 -1.07
C LYS A 392 13.86 9.10 0.16
N LYS A 393 13.05 9.29 1.22
CA LYS A 393 13.13 8.48 2.44
C LYS A 393 12.61 7.06 2.18
N VAL A 394 11.53 6.94 1.39
CA VAL A 394 10.93 5.64 1.04
C VAL A 394 11.87 4.85 0.13
N TRP A 395 12.48 5.48 -0.86
CA TRP A 395 13.51 4.85 -1.70
C TRP A 395 14.66 4.29 -0.85
N LYS A 396 15.22 5.12 0.04
CA LYS A 396 16.29 4.70 0.95
C LYS A 396 15.86 3.58 1.89
N PHE A 397 14.62 3.60 2.36
CA PHE A 397 14.08 2.52 3.20
C PHE A 397 14.11 1.18 2.48
N PHE A 398 13.72 1.15 1.20
CA PHE A 398 13.76 -0.05 0.37
C PHE A 398 15.15 -0.33 -0.26
N GLY A 399 16.16 0.45 0.06
CA GLY A 399 17.55 0.13 -0.25
C GLY A 399 18.09 0.72 -1.53
N VAL A 400 17.40 1.69 -2.10
CA VAL A 400 17.77 2.34 -3.35
C VAL A 400 18.08 3.82 -3.10
N ASP A 401 19.13 4.34 -3.74
CA ASP A 401 19.35 5.79 -3.81
C ASP A 401 18.64 6.33 -5.05
N MET A 402 17.82 7.36 -4.85
CA MET A 402 17.07 8.01 -5.93
C MET A 402 17.98 8.79 -6.91
N LYS A 403 19.25 9.03 -6.57
CA LYS A 403 20.24 9.65 -7.46
C LYS A 403 20.57 8.70 -8.62
N GLY A 404 20.42 9.18 -9.85
CA GLY A 404 20.72 8.40 -11.06
C GLY A 404 19.50 7.71 -11.70
N TRP A 405 18.31 7.80 -11.11
CA TRP A 405 17.09 7.17 -11.65
C TRP A 405 16.14 8.16 -12.37
N LYS A 406 16.64 9.33 -12.71
CA LYS A 406 15.86 10.39 -13.35
C LYS A 406 15.65 10.17 -14.86
N ASN A 407 16.38 9.20 -15.45
CA ASN A 407 16.35 8.88 -16.87
C ASN A 407 15.62 7.57 -17.14
#